data_5f4cbafad7c8704d3f924809181fa944
#
_entry.id   5f4cbafad7c8704d3f924809181fa944
#
_cell.length_a   1.000
_cell.length_b   1.000
_cell.length_c   1.000
_cell.angle_alpha   90.00
_cell.angle_beta   90.00
_cell.angle_gamma   90.00
#
_symmetry.space_group_name_H-M   'P 1'
#
loop_
_entity.id
_entity.type
_entity.pdbx_description
1 polymer ?
#
loop_
_entity_poly.entity_id
_entity_poly.type
_entity_poly.pdbx_seq_one_letter_code
_entity_poly.pdbx_strand_id
1 'polypeptide(L)'
;LLPDQNQKYNFTFRKLSSNGGQYQTDFLGNAVTISANSKGEFLSRTFAGAKRLALFDEYEQKFNIQHFDLAIDFGWFYFLTKPFFYALSWANDYLGNFGLAILAITVIVKLLFFPLANKSYKSMAKMRVLTPQIQKLRERVGDDRQKLNQEMMNLYKKEKVNPAAGCLPILVQIPVFFALYKVLFVSIEMRQTPFFGWIKDLSVQDPTSIFNLFGLLPYSTSFLPDFLNIGIWPLLMGVTMFLQQRLNPTPPDPIQAKIFAWMPVAFTFLLATFPAGLVIYWTC
;
A
#
# COMPACT_ATOMS: atom_id res chain seq x y z
N LEU A 1 18.88 8.73 -20.29
CA LEU A 1 19.65 9.73 -21.06
C LEU A 1 19.35 11.12 -20.54
N LEU A 2 20.40 11.88 -20.24
CA LEU A 2 20.33 13.22 -19.63
C LEU A 2 21.18 14.16 -20.49
N PRO A 3 20.61 14.76 -21.55
CA PRO A 3 21.33 15.74 -22.36
C PRO A 3 21.60 17.02 -21.55
N ASP A 4 22.44 17.89 -22.08
CA ASP A 4 22.69 19.21 -21.51
C ASP A 4 21.37 20.01 -21.42
N GLN A 5 21.17 20.74 -20.31
CA GLN A 5 19.90 21.44 -20.03
C GLN A 5 19.78 22.81 -20.68
N ASN A 6 20.74 23.20 -21.50
CA ASN A 6 20.80 24.51 -22.13
C ASN A 6 19.78 24.74 -23.27
N GLN A 7 19.09 23.67 -23.69
CA GLN A 7 18.11 23.74 -24.78
C GLN A 7 16.98 22.71 -24.61
N LYS A 8 15.93 22.83 -25.39
CA LYS A 8 14.84 21.86 -25.45
C LYS A 8 15.22 20.70 -26.37
N TYR A 9 14.84 19.48 -25.96
CA TYR A 9 15.07 18.24 -26.67
C TYR A 9 13.78 17.51 -26.96
N ASN A 10 13.68 16.89 -28.13
CA ASN A 10 12.62 15.94 -28.45
C ASN A 10 13.11 14.51 -28.13
N PHE A 11 12.46 13.85 -27.20
CA PHE A 11 12.77 12.46 -26.84
C PHE A 11 11.90 11.49 -27.61
N THR A 12 12.50 10.41 -28.08
CA THR A 12 11.82 9.30 -28.75
C THR A 12 12.08 8.01 -28.00
N PHE A 13 11.00 7.26 -27.76
CA PHE A 13 11.04 5.92 -27.16
C PHE A 13 10.32 4.97 -28.10
N ARG A 14 11.01 3.96 -28.60
CA ARG A 14 10.40 3.00 -29.53
C ARG A 14 10.88 1.59 -29.28
N LYS A 15 9.97 0.63 -29.50
CA LYS A 15 10.30 -0.77 -29.56
C LYS A 15 10.71 -1.11 -30.98
N LEU A 16 11.90 -1.68 -31.18
CA LEU A 16 12.35 -2.15 -32.48
C LEU A 16 11.72 -3.51 -32.77
N SER A 17 11.19 -3.65 -33.99
CA SER A 17 10.49 -4.89 -34.43
C SER A 17 11.42 -6.06 -34.69
N SER A 18 12.75 -5.89 -34.62
CA SER A 18 13.71 -6.97 -34.83
C SER A 18 13.81 -7.90 -33.62
N ASN A 19 14.01 -9.17 -33.89
CA ASN A 19 14.11 -10.30 -32.97
C ASN A 19 14.68 -9.97 -31.59
N GLY A 20 13.87 -10.13 -30.52
CA GLY A 20 14.37 -10.10 -29.16
C GLY A 20 13.92 -8.91 -28.30
N GLY A 21 13.00 -8.06 -28.73
CA GLY A 21 12.40 -7.03 -27.88
C GLY A 21 13.37 -5.90 -27.51
N GLN A 22 14.19 -5.46 -28.44
CA GLN A 22 15.10 -4.33 -28.26
C GLN A 22 14.30 -3.01 -28.19
N TYR A 23 14.72 -2.12 -27.30
CA TYR A 23 14.16 -0.80 -27.14
C TYR A 23 15.21 0.24 -27.46
N GLN A 24 14.81 1.27 -28.21
CA GLN A 24 15.65 2.41 -28.53
C GLN A 24 15.11 3.64 -27.83
N THR A 25 16.02 4.40 -27.23
CA THR A 25 15.73 5.76 -26.75
C THR A 25 16.77 6.70 -27.31
N ASP A 26 16.31 7.79 -27.88
CA ASP A 26 17.13 8.83 -28.47
C ASP A 26 16.55 10.22 -28.14
N PHE A 27 17.36 11.23 -28.30
CA PHE A 27 16.92 12.62 -28.20
C PHE A 27 17.53 13.46 -29.32
N LEU A 28 16.78 14.44 -29.79
CA LEU A 28 17.18 15.39 -30.80
C LEU A 28 17.12 16.79 -30.21
N GLY A 29 18.24 17.48 -30.24
CA GLY A 29 18.35 18.90 -29.87
C GLY A 29 18.18 19.83 -31.11
N ASN A 30 18.26 21.11 -30.85
CA ASN A 30 18.25 22.11 -31.91
C ASN A 30 19.52 22.02 -32.80
N ALA A 31 19.40 22.42 -34.05
CA ALA A 31 20.55 22.50 -34.92
C ALA A 31 21.58 23.53 -34.39
N VAL A 32 22.84 23.13 -34.34
CA VAL A 32 23.95 23.97 -33.89
C VAL A 32 24.85 24.26 -35.11
N THR A 33 25.06 25.51 -35.41
CA THR A 33 25.98 25.93 -36.48
C THR A 33 27.38 26.03 -35.88
N ILE A 34 28.32 25.26 -36.40
CA ILE A 34 29.74 25.33 -36.03
C ILE A 34 30.47 26.07 -37.15
N SER A 35 31.08 27.23 -36.83
CA SER A 35 31.84 28.01 -37.78
C SER A 35 33.10 27.29 -38.23
N ALA A 36 33.61 27.63 -39.41
CA ALA A 36 34.88 27.09 -39.91
C ALA A 36 36.02 27.34 -38.89
N ASN A 37 36.85 26.34 -38.66
CA ASN A 37 37.94 26.34 -37.69
C ASN A 37 37.53 26.50 -36.18
N SER A 38 36.27 26.28 -35.86
CA SER A 38 35.78 26.23 -34.46
C SER A 38 35.42 24.82 -34.03
N LYS A 39 35.33 24.61 -32.72
CA LYS A 39 34.90 23.32 -32.10
C LYS A 39 33.54 23.51 -31.42
N GLY A 40 32.67 22.55 -31.60
CA GLY A 40 31.44 22.43 -30.83
C GLY A 40 31.60 21.26 -29.84
N GLU A 41 31.27 21.49 -28.57
CA GLU A 41 31.23 20.43 -27.57
C GLU A 41 29.79 20.17 -27.17
N PHE A 42 29.45 18.92 -27.04
CA PHE A 42 28.15 18.46 -26.60
C PHE A 42 28.31 17.45 -25.42
N LEU A 43 27.69 17.76 -24.31
CA LEU A 43 27.72 16.92 -23.12
C LEU A 43 26.39 16.20 -22.95
N SER A 44 26.45 14.89 -22.86
CA SER A 44 25.30 14.08 -22.45
C SER A 44 25.73 13.12 -21.34
N ARG A 45 24.81 12.81 -20.45
CA ARG A 45 25.02 11.83 -19.38
C ARG A 45 24.06 10.67 -19.52
N THR A 46 24.50 9.49 -19.15
CA THR A 46 23.64 8.29 -19.11
C THR A 46 23.67 7.74 -17.70
N PHE A 47 22.51 7.54 -17.12
CA PHE A 47 22.38 6.80 -15.88
C PHE A 47 22.04 5.34 -16.21
N ALA A 48 22.82 4.41 -15.68
CA ALA A 48 22.60 2.98 -15.73
C ALA A 48 22.89 2.38 -14.35
N GLY A 49 21.86 1.92 -13.67
CA GLY A 49 22.02 1.38 -12.31
C GLY A 49 20.71 1.23 -11.56
N ALA A 50 20.80 0.83 -10.29
CA ALA A 50 19.66 0.70 -9.42
C ALA A 50 19.03 2.06 -9.09
N LYS A 51 17.71 2.12 -9.09
CA LYS A 51 16.93 3.35 -8.83
C LYS A 51 16.85 3.61 -7.32
N ARG A 52 17.96 4.10 -6.76
CA ARG A 52 18.04 4.49 -5.35
C ARG A 52 17.64 5.96 -5.22
N LEU A 53 16.66 6.23 -4.35
CA LEU A 53 16.14 7.59 -4.18
C LEU A 53 17.21 8.57 -3.69
N ALA A 54 17.99 8.18 -2.68
CA ALA A 54 19.06 9.02 -2.16
C ALA A 54 20.10 9.40 -3.24
N LEU A 55 20.42 8.47 -4.17
CA LEU A 55 21.32 8.73 -5.28
C LEU A 55 20.70 9.68 -6.30
N PHE A 56 19.40 9.59 -6.51
CA PHE A 56 18.69 10.49 -7.42
C PHE A 56 18.63 11.91 -6.86
N ASP A 57 18.37 12.06 -5.57
CA ASP A 57 18.39 13.36 -4.89
C ASP A 57 19.81 13.99 -4.95
N GLU A 58 20.87 13.20 -4.77
CA GLU A 58 22.26 13.67 -4.93
C GLU A 58 22.53 14.14 -6.37
N TYR A 59 22.12 13.36 -7.37
CA TYR A 59 22.33 13.70 -8.77
C TYR A 59 21.47 14.89 -9.24
N GLU A 60 20.27 15.01 -8.69
CA GLU A 60 19.40 16.15 -8.93
C GLU A 60 20.08 17.45 -8.51
N GLN A 61 20.70 17.47 -7.32
CA GLN A 61 21.42 18.62 -6.80
C GLN A 61 22.76 18.85 -7.56
N LYS A 62 23.54 17.79 -7.77
CA LYS A 62 24.86 17.87 -8.38
C LYS A 62 24.86 18.29 -9.85
N PHE A 63 23.87 17.82 -10.59
CA PHE A 63 23.76 18.06 -12.03
C PHE A 63 22.60 18.99 -12.41
N ASN A 64 21.92 19.57 -11.41
CA ASN A 64 20.75 20.42 -11.59
C ASN A 64 19.65 19.79 -12.48
N ILE A 65 19.40 18.47 -12.29
CA ILE A 65 18.41 17.72 -13.04
C ILE A 65 17.08 17.86 -12.30
N GLN A 66 16.08 18.49 -12.91
CA GLN A 66 14.77 18.66 -12.28
C GLN A 66 13.98 17.35 -12.30
N HIS A 67 13.37 17.01 -11.16
CA HIS A 67 12.45 15.87 -11.03
C HIS A 67 13.05 14.52 -11.42
N PHE A 68 14.33 14.29 -11.10
CA PHE A 68 14.98 13.02 -11.40
C PHE A 68 14.39 11.86 -10.59
N ASP A 69 13.87 12.16 -9.41
CA ASP A 69 13.13 11.23 -8.54
C ASP A 69 11.89 10.61 -9.22
N LEU A 70 11.27 11.30 -10.22
CA LEU A 70 10.15 10.76 -11.00
C LEU A 70 10.54 9.56 -11.88
N ALA A 71 11.84 9.25 -12.02
CA ALA A 71 12.29 7.99 -12.61
C ALA A 71 11.87 6.76 -11.76
N ILE A 72 11.49 6.98 -10.49
CA ILE A 72 10.86 6.01 -9.61
C ILE A 72 9.34 6.24 -9.66
N ASP A 73 8.57 5.20 -10.00
CA ASP A 73 7.10 5.31 -10.03
C ASP A 73 6.51 5.18 -8.62
N PHE A 74 6.36 6.30 -7.93
CA PHE A 74 5.70 6.36 -6.62
C PHE A 74 4.16 6.23 -6.68
N GLY A 75 3.57 6.17 -7.88
CA GLY A 75 2.14 6.04 -8.10
C GLY A 75 1.34 7.31 -7.80
N TRP A 76 0.01 7.15 -7.75
CA TRP A 76 -0.93 8.27 -7.60
C TRP A 76 -0.80 9.02 -6.26
N PHE A 77 -0.35 8.33 -5.22
CA PHE A 77 -0.15 8.92 -3.89
C PHE A 77 1.30 9.40 -3.68
N TYR A 78 1.95 9.93 -4.73
CA TYR A 78 3.32 10.44 -4.67
C TYR A 78 3.59 11.30 -3.43
N PHE A 79 2.67 12.24 -3.14
CA PHE A 79 2.76 13.16 -1.99
C PHE A 79 2.79 12.45 -0.62
N LEU A 80 2.33 11.20 -0.56
CA LEU A 80 2.35 10.36 0.64
C LEU A 80 3.46 9.30 0.56
N THR A 81 3.64 8.69 -0.60
CA THR A 81 4.59 7.58 -0.82
C THR A 81 6.04 8.05 -0.62
N LYS A 82 6.42 9.22 -1.16
CA LYS A 82 7.78 9.76 -1.02
C LYS A 82 8.13 10.10 0.44
N PRO A 83 7.30 10.82 1.22
CA PRO A 83 7.53 10.99 2.65
C PRO A 83 7.58 9.69 3.45
N PHE A 84 6.74 8.71 3.11
CA PHE A 84 6.79 7.39 3.74
C PHE A 84 8.11 6.67 3.50
N PHE A 85 8.63 6.76 2.28
CA PHE A 85 9.94 6.20 1.96
C PHE A 85 11.03 6.79 2.85
N TYR A 86 11.11 8.14 2.95
CA TYR A 86 12.10 8.80 3.80
C TYR A 86 11.92 8.45 5.28
N ALA A 87 10.68 8.41 5.75
CA ALA A 87 10.40 8.04 7.14
C ALA A 87 10.85 6.61 7.46
N LEU A 88 10.60 5.65 6.54
CA LEU A 88 11.04 4.26 6.69
C LEU A 88 12.56 4.13 6.62
N SER A 89 13.21 4.83 5.68
CA SER A 89 14.68 4.84 5.56
C SER A 89 15.32 5.43 6.82
N TRP A 90 14.84 6.58 7.29
CA TRP A 90 15.30 7.19 8.53
C TRP A 90 15.11 6.27 9.75
N ALA A 91 13.94 5.65 9.87
CA ALA A 91 13.67 4.71 10.96
C ALA A 91 14.56 3.46 10.86
N ASN A 92 14.86 2.98 9.64
CA ASN A 92 15.80 1.87 9.44
C ASN A 92 17.24 2.24 9.81
N ASP A 93 17.69 3.43 9.44
CA ASP A 93 19.04 3.92 9.79
C ASP A 93 19.23 3.97 11.31
N TYR A 94 18.18 4.27 12.07
CA TYR A 94 18.20 4.29 13.52
C TYR A 94 18.03 2.90 14.17
N LEU A 95 17.11 2.07 13.64
CA LEU A 95 16.74 0.78 14.24
C LEU A 95 17.56 -0.40 13.68
N GLY A 96 18.24 -0.23 12.55
CA GLY A 96 19.02 -1.26 11.88
C GLY A 96 18.19 -2.40 11.26
N ASN A 97 16.86 -2.24 11.17
CA ASN A 97 15.96 -3.27 10.62
C ASN A 97 14.70 -2.65 10.01
N PHE A 98 14.46 -2.88 8.71
CA PHE A 98 13.29 -2.34 8.01
C PHE A 98 11.96 -2.86 8.55
N GLY A 99 11.89 -4.10 9.05
CA GLY A 99 10.68 -4.62 9.68
C GLY A 99 10.33 -3.87 10.96
N LEU A 100 11.33 -3.56 11.80
CA LEU A 100 11.13 -2.67 12.96
C LEU A 100 10.77 -1.25 12.54
N ALA A 101 11.34 -0.74 11.46
CA ALA A 101 10.97 0.56 10.90
C ALA A 101 9.49 0.58 10.48
N ILE A 102 9.01 -0.47 9.80
CA ILE A 102 7.59 -0.61 9.44
C ILE A 102 6.70 -0.60 10.70
N LEU A 103 7.06 -1.35 11.74
CA LEU A 103 6.32 -1.38 13.00
C LEU A 103 6.31 0.00 13.68
N ALA A 104 7.44 0.67 13.76
CA ALA A 104 7.57 2.01 14.36
C ALA A 104 6.69 3.03 13.62
N ILE A 105 6.79 3.07 12.30
CA ILE A 105 5.94 3.95 11.46
C ILE A 105 4.46 3.58 11.60
N THR A 106 4.12 2.29 11.71
CA THR A 106 2.75 1.85 11.98
C THR A 106 2.21 2.44 13.27
N VAL A 107 3.00 2.38 14.34
CA VAL A 107 2.63 2.96 15.65
C VAL A 107 2.44 4.48 15.52
N ILE A 108 3.37 5.18 14.87
CA ILE A 108 3.27 6.64 14.66
C ILE A 108 2.00 7.00 13.88
N VAL A 109 1.71 6.29 12.78
CA VAL A 109 0.51 6.52 11.97
C VAL A 109 -0.76 6.26 12.79
N LYS A 110 -0.80 5.17 13.57
CA LYS A 110 -1.94 4.86 14.44
C LYS A 110 -2.13 5.89 15.54
N LEU A 111 -1.06 6.41 16.13
CA LEU A 111 -1.12 7.48 17.10
C LEU A 111 -1.64 8.80 16.49
N LEU A 112 -1.19 9.14 15.28
CA LEU A 112 -1.66 10.31 14.56
C LEU A 112 -3.17 10.23 14.27
N PHE A 113 -3.67 9.03 13.88
CA PHE A 113 -5.09 8.82 13.61
C PHE A 113 -5.91 8.42 14.83
N PHE A 114 -5.29 8.30 16.01
CA PHE A 114 -5.99 7.90 17.24
C PHE A 114 -7.20 8.79 17.58
N PRO A 115 -7.15 10.13 17.48
CA PRO A 115 -8.33 10.96 17.76
C PRO A 115 -9.51 10.63 16.84
N LEU A 116 -9.23 10.37 15.55
CA LEU A 116 -10.22 10.00 14.55
C LEU A 116 -10.80 8.61 14.85
N ALA A 117 -9.94 7.65 15.13
CA ALA A 117 -10.33 6.28 15.50
C ALA A 117 -11.21 6.28 16.77
N ASN A 118 -10.83 7.04 17.81
CA ASN A 118 -11.58 7.13 19.05
C ASN A 118 -13.00 7.72 18.81
N LYS A 119 -13.11 8.74 17.96
CA LYS A 119 -14.42 9.32 17.57
C LYS A 119 -15.28 8.27 16.82
N SER A 120 -14.66 7.50 15.94
CA SER A 120 -15.31 6.41 15.21
C SER A 120 -15.80 5.31 16.15
N TYR A 121 -14.95 4.81 17.05
CA TYR A 121 -15.32 3.78 18.03
C TYR A 121 -16.44 4.25 18.97
N LYS A 122 -16.42 5.50 19.43
CA LYS A 122 -17.52 6.08 20.21
C LYS A 122 -18.84 6.11 19.42
N SER A 123 -18.81 6.42 18.13
CA SER A 123 -19.99 6.38 17.26
C SER A 123 -20.50 4.94 17.07
N MET A 124 -19.58 3.99 16.85
CA MET A 124 -19.93 2.57 16.72
C MET A 124 -20.53 1.99 18.01
N ALA A 125 -19.99 2.37 19.17
CA ALA A 125 -20.54 1.97 20.46
C ALA A 125 -21.98 2.46 20.65
N LYS A 126 -22.28 3.70 20.29
CA LYS A 126 -23.66 4.23 20.27
C LYS A 126 -24.56 3.46 19.31
N MET A 127 -24.08 3.13 18.09
CA MET A 127 -24.86 2.31 17.16
C MET A 127 -25.18 0.92 17.72
N ARG A 128 -24.26 0.31 18.46
CA ARG A 128 -24.51 -1.00 19.11
C ARG A 128 -25.67 -0.92 20.11
N VAL A 129 -25.80 0.17 20.85
CA VAL A 129 -26.93 0.39 21.79
C VAL A 129 -28.26 0.53 21.04
N LEU A 130 -28.24 1.04 19.80
CA LEU A 130 -29.43 1.17 18.98
C LEU A 130 -29.86 -0.12 18.26
N THR A 131 -29.03 -1.16 18.25
CA THR A 131 -29.29 -2.43 17.56
C THR A 131 -30.66 -3.04 17.93
N PRO A 132 -31.09 -3.13 19.22
CA PRO A 132 -32.41 -3.65 19.56
C PRO A 132 -33.56 -2.78 19.05
N GLN A 133 -33.40 -1.46 18.97
CA GLN A 133 -34.40 -0.58 18.39
C GLN A 133 -34.52 -0.78 16.88
N ILE A 134 -33.42 -0.97 16.19
CA ILE A 134 -33.37 -1.28 14.76
C ILE A 134 -34.04 -2.61 14.47
N GLN A 135 -33.86 -3.63 15.32
CA GLN A 135 -34.55 -4.91 15.17
C GLN A 135 -36.06 -4.78 15.30
N LYS A 136 -36.55 -4.07 16.32
CA LYS A 136 -37.99 -3.77 16.48
C LYS A 136 -38.56 -2.99 15.30
N LEU A 137 -37.79 -2.05 14.77
CA LEU A 137 -38.14 -1.26 13.60
C LEU A 137 -38.33 -2.17 12.37
N ARG A 138 -37.39 -3.09 12.18
CA ARG A 138 -37.42 -4.09 11.10
C ARG A 138 -38.62 -5.01 11.20
N GLU A 139 -38.95 -5.52 12.37
CA GLU A 139 -40.14 -6.36 12.62
C GLU A 139 -41.41 -5.59 12.32
N ARG A 140 -41.46 -4.29 12.66
CA ARG A 140 -42.64 -3.42 12.42
C ARG A 140 -42.83 -3.07 10.94
N VAL A 141 -41.73 -2.81 10.21
CA VAL A 141 -41.80 -2.34 8.81
C VAL A 141 -41.90 -3.51 7.82
N GLY A 142 -41.44 -4.71 8.20
CA GLY A 142 -41.44 -5.91 7.35
C GLY A 142 -40.47 -5.78 6.15
N ASP A 143 -40.91 -6.21 4.96
CA ASP A 143 -40.07 -6.32 3.75
C ASP A 143 -39.90 -5.01 2.98
N ASP A 144 -40.51 -3.92 3.41
CA ASP A 144 -40.37 -2.60 2.74
C ASP A 144 -38.99 -1.99 3.05
N ARG A 145 -38.02 -2.32 2.20
CA ARG A 145 -36.63 -1.84 2.34
C ARG A 145 -36.51 -0.32 2.28
N GLN A 146 -37.33 0.35 1.50
CA GLN A 146 -37.26 1.80 1.33
C GLN A 146 -37.71 2.52 2.59
N LYS A 147 -38.84 2.10 3.15
CA LYS A 147 -39.38 2.61 4.41
C LYS A 147 -38.46 2.30 5.59
N LEU A 148 -37.89 1.07 5.63
CA LEU A 148 -36.92 0.68 6.65
C LEU A 148 -35.70 1.60 6.65
N ASN A 149 -35.13 1.87 5.47
CA ASN A 149 -33.96 2.76 5.36
C ASN A 149 -34.29 4.19 5.80
N GLN A 150 -35.47 4.72 5.43
CA GLN A 150 -35.88 6.04 5.87
C GLN A 150 -36.05 6.13 7.39
N GLU A 151 -36.71 5.15 7.99
CA GLU A 151 -36.91 5.13 9.44
C GLU A 151 -35.61 4.91 10.21
N MET A 152 -34.70 4.06 9.70
CA MET A 152 -33.35 3.93 10.27
C MET A 152 -32.57 5.24 10.21
N MET A 153 -32.60 5.96 9.08
CA MET A 153 -31.93 7.26 8.96
C MET A 153 -32.53 8.30 9.91
N ASN A 154 -33.85 8.29 10.12
CA ASN A 154 -34.52 9.16 11.08
C ASN A 154 -34.12 8.81 12.52
N LEU A 155 -34.01 7.51 12.85
CA LEU A 155 -33.51 7.06 14.15
C LEU A 155 -32.08 7.53 14.40
N TYR A 156 -31.17 7.36 13.43
CA TYR A 156 -29.78 7.83 13.54
C TYR A 156 -29.69 9.34 13.71
N LYS A 157 -30.51 10.11 12.99
CA LYS A 157 -30.57 11.58 13.15
C LYS A 157 -31.08 11.97 14.54
N LYS A 158 -32.13 11.30 15.04
CA LYS A 158 -32.69 11.55 16.37
C LYS A 158 -31.66 11.30 17.47
N GLU A 159 -30.93 10.19 17.36
CA GLU A 159 -29.92 9.78 18.35
C GLU A 159 -28.54 10.44 18.13
N LYS A 160 -28.42 11.34 17.13
CA LYS A 160 -27.18 12.06 16.76
C LYS A 160 -26.01 11.10 16.52
N VAL A 161 -26.27 9.98 15.84
CA VAL A 161 -25.27 8.97 15.49
C VAL A 161 -25.07 8.98 13.98
N ASN A 162 -23.80 8.99 13.54
CA ASN A 162 -23.47 8.93 12.13
C ASN A 162 -23.01 7.51 11.74
N PRO A 163 -23.81 6.77 10.93
CA PRO A 163 -23.41 5.42 10.52
C PRO A 163 -22.14 5.38 9.66
N ALA A 164 -21.84 6.45 8.92
CA ALA A 164 -20.62 6.53 8.12
C ALA A 164 -19.33 6.70 8.98
N ALA A 165 -19.47 7.05 10.27
CA ALA A 165 -18.32 7.18 11.15
C ALA A 165 -17.58 5.85 11.34
N GLY A 166 -18.26 4.71 11.24
CA GLY A 166 -17.66 3.38 11.38
C GLY A 166 -16.69 3.01 10.26
N CYS A 167 -16.91 3.47 9.03
CA CYS A 167 -16.03 3.19 7.89
C CYS A 167 -14.91 4.22 7.72
N LEU A 168 -14.95 5.35 8.44
CA LEU A 168 -13.99 6.45 8.28
C LEU A 168 -12.53 6.03 8.53
N PRO A 169 -12.20 5.21 9.56
CA PRO A 169 -10.83 4.73 9.73
C PRO A 169 -10.31 3.94 8.52
N ILE A 170 -11.15 3.13 7.91
CA ILE A 170 -10.78 2.33 6.73
C ILE A 170 -10.47 3.26 5.54
N LEU A 171 -11.30 4.27 5.30
CA LEU A 171 -11.10 5.23 4.20
C LEU A 171 -9.77 6.00 4.33
N VAL A 172 -9.39 6.35 5.56
CA VAL A 172 -8.10 7.03 5.83
C VAL A 172 -6.93 6.04 5.72
N GLN A 173 -7.15 4.79 6.07
CA GLN A 173 -6.14 3.73 6.01
C GLN A 173 -5.77 3.34 4.57
N ILE A 174 -6.70 3.42 3.62
CA ILE A 174 -6.49 3.03 2.22
C ILE A 174 -5.30 3.78 1.58
N PRO A 175 -5.21 5.12 1.61
CA PRO A 175 -4.05 5.84 1.08
C PRO A 175 -2.72 5.44 1.73
N VAL A 176 -2.73 5.23 3.05
CA VAL A 176 -1.54 4.79 3.81
C VAL A 176 -1.09 3.39 3.37
N PHE A 177 -2.05 2.47 3.21
CA PHE A 177 -1.79 1.13 2.70
C PHE A 177 -1.17 1.15 1.30
N PHE A 178 -1.74 1.93 0.37
CA PHE A 178 -1.20 2.05 -0.98
C PHE A 178 0.16 2.74 -1.01
N ALA A 179 0.40 3.71 -0.15
CA ALA A 179 1.71 4.34 -0.03
C ALA A 179 2.77 3.33 0.41
N LEU A 180 2.50 2.57 1.47
CA LEU A 180 3.42 1.54 1.96
C LEU A 180 3.60 0.40 0.94
N TYR A 181 2.52 -0.05 0.30
CA TYR A 181 2.58 -1.02 -0.79
C TYR A 181 3.53 -0.56 -1.90
N LYS A 182 3.37 0.69 -2.36
CA LYS A 182 4.25 1.25 -3.39
C LYS A 182 5.70 1.34 -2.91
N VAL A 183 5.95 1.79 -1.70
CA VAL A 183 7.32 1.85 -1.15
C VAL A 183 7.96 0.46 -1.15
N LEU A 184 7.27 -0.58 -0.69
CA LEU A 184 7.79 -1.95 -0.66
C LEU A 184 8.07 -2.53 -2.05
N PHE A 185 7.25 -2.17 -3.05
CA PHE A 185 7.41 -2.66 -4.42
C PHE A 185 8.48 -1.93 -5.23
N VAL A 186 8.64 -0.64 -4.99
CA VAL A 186 9.44 0.24 -5.86
C VAL A 186 10.83 0.48 -5.29
N SER A 187 10.97 0.44 -3.96
CA SER A 187 12.24 0.71 -3.31
C SER A 187 13.17 -0.49 -3.38
N ILE A 188 14.34 -0.27 -3.96
CA ILE A 188 15.38 -1.29 -4.01
C ILE A 188 16.03 -1.51 -2.64
N GLU A 189 15.96 -0.52 -1.77
CA GLU A 189 16.50 -0.55 -0.41
C GLU A 189 15.79 -1.58 0.48
N MET A 190 14.53 -1.88 0.18
CA MET A 190 13.74 -2.86 0.96
C MET A 190 13.83 -4.28 0.42
N ARG A 191 14.41 -4.44 -0.77
CA ARG A 191 14.59 -5.74 -1.37
C ARG A 191 15.64 -6.55 -0.62
N GLN A 192 15.34 -7.82 -0.31
CA GLN A 192 16.20 -8.75 0.43
C GLN A 192 16.57 -8.27 1.85
N THR A 193 15.75 -7.37 2.42
CA THR A 193 15.94 -6.98 3.81
C THR A 193 15.18 -7.94 4.73
N PRO A 194 15.91 -8.53 5.71
CA PRO A 194 15.30 -9.50 6.62
C PRO A 194 14.49 -8.80 7.72
N PHE A 195 13.54 -9.54 8.24
CA PHE A 195 12.91 -9.28 9.52
C PHE A 195 13.42 -10.29 10.55
N PHE A 196 12.59 -10.75 11.47
CA PHE A 196 12.94 -11.81 12.42
C PHE A 196 12.47 -13.18 11.94
N GLY A 197 13.12 -14.24 12.45
CA GLY A 197 12.73 -15.61 12.20
C GLY A 197 12.91 -16.04 10.73
N TRP A 198 11.83 -16.49 10.13
CA TRP A 198 11.83 -17.05 8.78
C TRP A 198 11.69 -16.00 7.66
N ILE A 199 11.33 -14.77 7.97
CA ILE A 199 11.21 -13.70 6.98
C ILE A 199 12.61 -13.18 6.64
N LYS A 200 13.11 -13.57 5.47
CA LYS A 200 14.42 -13.17 4.94
C LYS A 200 14.34 -11.99 3.97
N ASP A 201 13.14 -11.73 3.44
CA ASP A 201 12.87 -10.63 2.53
C ASP A 201 11.47 -10.09 2.79
N LEU A 202 11.39 -8.81 3.19
CA LEU A 202 10.12 -8.12 3.46
C LEU A 202 9.36 -7.75 2.18
N SER A 203 10.02 -7.76 1.03
CA SER A 203 9.44 -7.38 -0.27
C SER A 203 8.77 -8.55 -1.00
N VAL A 204 8.92 -9.77 -0.49
CA VAL A 204 8.26 -10.97 -1.03
C VAL A 204 7.22 -11.51 -0.07
N GLN A 205 6.38 -12.42 -0.54
CA GLN A 205 5.38 -13.10 0.28
C GLN A 205 6.01 -13.95 1.40
N ASP A 206 5.24 -14.24 2.45
CA ASP A 206 5.67 -15.12 3.54
C ASP A 206 6.01 -16.52 2.98
N PRO A 207 7.24 -17.02 3.14
CA PRO A 207 7.66 -18.30 2.57
C PRO A 207 7.07 -19.52 3.29
N THR A 208 6.41 -19.35 4.43
CA THR A 208 5.78 -20.44 5.17
C THR A 208 4.44 -20.82 4.53
N SER A 209 3.99 -22.07 4.76
CA SER A 209 2.70 -22.54 4.26
C SER A 209 2.03 -23.45 5.28
N ILE A 210 0.71 -23.33 5.42
CA ILE A 210 -0.07 -24.24 6.25
C ILE A 210 0.01 -25.68 5.76
N PHE A 211 0.19 -25.89 4.44
CA PHE A 211 0.16 -27.22 3.85
C PHE A 211 1.39 -28.06 4.17
N ASN A 212 2.54 -27.46 4.47
CA ASN A 212 3.71 -28.17 4.95
C ASN A 212 3.98 -27.94 6.43
N LEU A 213 2.94 -27.61 7.21
CA LEU A 213 3.00 -27.26 8.63
C LEU A 213 4.07 -26.19 8.90
N PHE A 214 4.07 -25.12 8.09
CA PHE A 214 5.01 -23.99 8.18
C PHE A 214 6.49 -24.37 8.03
N GLY A 215 6.77 -25.40 7.24
CA GLY A 215 8.12 -25.90 6.99
C GLY A 215 8.56 -27.06 7.86
N LEU A 216 7.71 -27.60 8.74
CA LEU A 216 8.00 -28.79 9.51
C LEU A 216 8.04 -30.06 8.66
N LEU A 217 7.26 -30.11 7.56
CA LEU A 217 7.26 -31.22 6.63
C LEU A 217 8.22 -30.93 5.46
N PRO A 218 9.10 -31.88 5.10
CA PRO A 218 10.18 -31.66 4.14
C PRO A 218 9.72 -31.78 2.68
N TYR A 219 8.59 -31.16 2.31
CA TYR A 219 8.17 -31.10 0.91
C TYR A 219 7.83 -29.68 0.50
N SER A 220 8.04 -29.40 -0.80
CA SER A 220 7.74 -28.08 -1.38
C SER A 220 6.26 -27.95 -1.68
N THR A 221 5.70 -26.78 -1.40
CA THR A 221 4.32 -26.40 -1.72
C THR A 221 4.22 -25.66 -3.06
N SER A 222 5.28 -25.62 -3.86
CA SER A 222 5.35 -24.90 -5.14
C SER A 222 4.37 -25.39 -6.22
N PHE A 223 3.75 -26.55 -6.03
CA PHE A 223 2.69 -27.06 -6.91
C PHE A 223 1.32 -26.40 -6.65
N LEU A 224 1.17 -25.71 -5.54
CA LEU A 224 -0.06 -24.99 -5.19
C LEU A 224 -0.05 -23.57 -5.77
N PRO A 225 -1.20 -23.04 -6.18
CA PRO A 225 -1.34 -21.61 -6.50
C PRO A 225 -0.93 -20.73 -5.33
N ASP A 226 -0.31 -19.59 -5.61
CA ASP A 226 0.24 -18.68 -4.59
C ASP A 226 -0.79 -18.25 -3.54
N PHE A 227 -2.05 -18.03 -3.93
CA PHE A 227 -3.12 -17.62 -3.03
C PHE A 227 -3.55 -18.70 -2.02
N LEU A 228 -3.18 -19.97 -2.25
CA LEU A 228 -3.38 -21.09 -1.31
C LEU A 228 -2.17 -21.27 -0.38
N ASN A 229 -0.99 -20.78 -0.74
CA ASN A 229 0.19 -20.83 0.13
C ASN A 229 0.08 -19.76 1.24
N ILE A 230 -0.78 -20.05 2.24
CA ILE A 230 -1.03 -19.14 3.34
C ILE A 230 0.05 -19.34 4.41
N GLY A 231 0.86 -18.31 4.62
CA GLY A 231 1.89 -18.27 5.64
C GLY A 231 1.35 -17.92 7.05
N ILE A 232 2.26 -17.86 8.01
CA ILE A 232 1.94 -17.51 9.40
C ILE A 232 1.40 -16.09 9.51
N TRP A 233 2.06 -15.11 8.85
CA TRP A 233 1.64 -13.71 8.94
C TRP A 233 0.26 -13.45 8.33
N PRO A 234 -0.11 -13.95 7.13
CA PRO A 234 -1.47 -13.89 6.63
C PRO A 234 -2.52 -14.52 7.57
N LEU A 235 -2.20 -15.64 8.23
CA LEU A 235 -3.10 -16.24 9.20
C LEU A 235 -3.29 -15.35 10.43
N LEU A 236 -2.21 -14.82 11.00
CA LEU A 236 -2.26 -13.88 12.12
C LEU A 236 -3.10 -12.65 11.76
N MET A 237 -2.92 -12.12 10.56
CA MET A 237 -3.72 -11.03 10.04
C MET A 237 -5.21 -11.39 9.99
N GLY A 238 -5.55 -12.57 9.45
CA GLY A 238 -6.94 -13.05 9.42
C GLY A 238 -7.56 -13.17 10.82
N VAL A 239 -6.80 -13.68 11.79
CA VAL A 239 -7.23 -13.78 13.19
C VAL A 239 -7.45 -12.39 13.80
N THR A 240 -6.50 -11.45 13.62
CA THR A 240 -6.64 -10.09 14.15
C THR A 240 -7.82 -9.34 13.51
N MET A 241 -8.02 -9.48 12.19
CA MET A 241 -9.20 -8.94 11.50
C MET A 241 -10.50 -9.53 12.02
N PHE A 242 -10.55 -10.86 12.26
CA PHE A 242 -11.73 -11.52 12.82
C PHE A 242 -12.05 -11.02 14.23
N LEU A 243 -11.03 -10.88 15.09
CA LEU A 243 -11.19 -10.33 16.43
C LEU A 243 -11.68 -8.87 16.38
N GLN A 244 -11.06 -8.05 15.54
CA GLN A 244 -11.47 -6.66 15.34
C GLN A 244 -12.92 -6.55 14.87
N GLN A 245 -13.33 -7.43 13.95
CA GLN A 245 -14.69 -7.44 13.43
C GLN A 245 -15.72 -7.82 14.51
N ARG A 246 -15.39 -8.73 15.41
CA ARG A 246 -16.26 -9.07 16.55
C ARG A 246 -16.48 -7.90 17.52
N LEU A 247 -15.57 -6.94 17.55
CA LEU A 247 -15.71 -5.72 18.35
C LEU A 247 -16.61 -4.69 17.67
N ASN A 248 -16.83 -4.79 16.37
CA ASN A 248 -17.69 -3.89 15.60
C ASN A 248 -19.18 -4.29 15.74
N PRO A 249 -20.13 -3.32 15.66
CA PRO A 249 -21.54 -3.66 15.60
C PRO A 249 -21.86 -4.40 14.31
N THR A 250 -22.71 -5.41 14.39
CA THR A 250 -23.18 -6.14 13.21
C THR A 250 -24.03 -5.19 12.33
N PRO A 251 -23.79 -5.15 11.03
CA PRO A 251 -24.64 -4.39 10.11
C PRO A 251 -26.11 -4.85 10.21
N PRO A 252 -27.06 -3.94 10.11
CA PRO A 252 -28.49 -4.28 10.18
C PRO A 252 -28.96 -5.09 8.96
N ASP A 253 -28.33 -4.94 7.81
CA ASP A 253 -28.61 -5.73 6.61
C ASP A 253 -27.94 -7.13 6.71
N PRO A 254 -28.71 -8.24 6.57
CA PRO A 254 -28.16 -9.59 6.65
C PRO A 254 -27.18 -9.91 5.53
N ILE A 255 -27.29 -9.29 4.35
CA ILE A 255 -26.37 -9.49 3.25
C ILE A 255 -25.03 -8.84 3.61
N GLN A 256 -25.07 -7.59 4.09
CA GLN A 256 -23.87 -6.91 4.57
C GLN A 256 -23.22 -7.67 5.74
N ALA A 257 -24.02 -8.15 6.69
CA ALA A 257 -23.49 -8.94 7.82
C ALA A 257 -22.74 -10.19 7.35
N LYS A 258 -23.26 -10.91 6.35
CA LYS A 258 -22.58 -12.06 5.73
C LYS A 258 -21.29 -11.64 5.01
N ILE A 259 -21.31 -10.58 4.22
CA ILE A 259 -20.13 -10.06 3.52
C ILE A 259 -19.04 -9.72 4.55
N PHE A 260 -19.38 -8.97 5.59
CA PHE A 260 -18.45 -8.62 6.64
C PHE A 260 -17.92 -9.86 7.37
N ALA A 261 -18.77 -10.86 7.66
CA ALA A 261 -18.34 -12.10 8.33
C ALA A 261 -17.30 -12.89 7.52
N TRP A 262 -17.40 -12.91 6.20
CA TRP A 262 -16.47 -13.61 5.31
C TRP A 262 -15.23 -12.78 4.91
N MET A 263 -15.29 -11.47 5.13
CA MET A 263 -14.22 -10.55 4.75
C MET A 263 -12.84 -10.92 5.33
N PRO A 264 -12.67 -11.27 6.62
CA PRO A 264 -11.38 -11.69 7.16
C PRO A 264 -10.81 -12.91 6.41
N VAL A 265 -11.65 -13.88 6.09
CA VAL A 265 -11.25 -15.09 5.35
C VAL A 265 -10.80 -14.70 3.93
N ALA A 266 -11.62 -13.94 3.21
CA ALA A 266 -11.30 -13.50 1.85
C ALA A 266 -9.99 -12.68 1.80
N PHE A 267 -9.78 -11.77 2.77
CA PHE A 267 -8.57 -10.98 2.85
C PHE A 267 -7.33 -11.82 3.22
N THR A 268 -7.47 -12.86 4.03
CA THR A 268 -6.37 -13.78 4.35
C THR A 268 -5.82 -14.43 3.07
N PHE A 269 -6.70 -14.94 2.20
CA PHE A 269 -6.29 -15.52 0.92
C PHE A 269 -5.74 -14.47 -0.05
N LEU A 270 -6.39 -13.32 -0.16
CA LEU A 270 -5.97 -12.26 -1.06
C LEU A 270 -4.59 -11.70 -0.68
N LEU A 271 -4.38 -11.39 0.60
CA LEU A 271 -3.15 -10.78 1.07
C LEU A 271 -2.03 -11.79 1.37
N ALA A 272 -2.29 -13.10 1.27
CA ALA A 272 -1.24 -14.12 1.32
C ALA A 272 -0.22 -13.96 0.18
N THR A 273 -0.64 -13.40 -0.96
CA THR A 273 0.23 -13.16 -2.12
C THR A 273 0.99 -11.84 -2.05
N PHE A 274 0.75 -11.03 -1.01
CA PHE A 274 1.38 -9.72 -0.86
C PHE A 274 2.71 -9.81 -0.09
N PRO A 275 3.59 -8.79 -0.23
CA PRO A 275 4.83 -8.73 0.52
C PRO A 275 4.63 -8.86 2.02
N ALA A 276 5.50 -9.64 2.68
CA ALA A 276 5.42 -9.90 4.12
C ALA A 276 5.41 -8.60 4.94
N GLY A 277 6.20 -7.60 4.55
CA GLY A 277 6.21 -6.29 5.22
C GLY A 277 4.85 -5.60 5.22
N LEU A 278 4.03 -5.76 4.17
CA LEU A 278 2.69 -5.19 4.09
C LEU A 278 1.70 -5.96 4.98
N VAL A 279 1.84 -7.28 5.01
CA VAL A 279 1.00 -8.13 5.86
C VAL A 279 1.30 -7.89 7.34
N ILE A 280 2.58 -7.72 7.71
CA ILE A 280 3.02 -7.35 9.06
C ILE A 280 2.39 -6.00 9.46
N TYR A 281 2.48 -4.99 8.60
CA TYR A 281 1.85 -3.70 8.83
C TYR A 281 0.34 -3.81 9.09
N TRP A 282 -0.36 -4.63 8.30
CA TRP A 282 -1.81 -4.80 8.45
C TRP A 282 -2.19 -5.57 9.72
N THR A 283 -1.37 -6.52 10.12
CA THR A 283 -1.58 -7.35 11.33
C THR A 283 -1.50 -6.54 12.63
N CYS A 284 -0.65 -5.51 12.65
CA CYS A 284 -0.44 -4.60 13.80
C CYS A 284 -1.42 -3.45 13.82
#